data_2682249c3602291fcd2ef9d0462968ab
#
_entry.id   2682249c3602291fcd2ef9d0462968ab
#
_cell.length_a   1.000
_cell.length_b   1.000
_cell.length_c   1.000
_cell.angle_alpha   90.00
_cell.angle_beta   90.00
_cell.angle_gamma   90.00
#
_symmetry.space_group_name_H-M   'P 1'
#
loop_
_entity.id
_entity.type
_entity.pdbx_description
1 polymer ?
#
loop_
_entity_poly.entity_id
_entity_poly.type
_entity_poly.pdbx_seq_one_letter_code
_entity_poly.pdbx_strand_id
1 'polypeptide(L)'
;RKSAEYVAGHIQDEVAGNVFMEKIDEERKYPKISFVEDRFHNDSVAIRSLFFTDSEDKAVNRLYVDKTYRTHVVIECMKDAPSLIVGFVLENNKGLPLFDINNFINQGEVVNGKKNDIIEIVYEYTLPRIMNGVYLVGAAVGQGTQSKHEMLTWLHGIMELEVVNQGYNSSYIEIPSKIRAFSNRQENVMFL
;
A
#
# COMPACT_ATOMS: atom_id res chain seq x y z
N ARG A 1 22.53 25.58 16.32
CA ARG A 1 21.74 24.71 15.42
C ARG A 1 21.69 23.33 16.09
N LYS A 2 20.60 23.01 16.77
CA LYS A 2 20.34 21.66 17.28
C LYS A 2 19.72 20.89 16.11
N SER A 3 20.40 19.83 15.65
CA SER A 3 19.83 18.85 14.75
C SER A 3 18.62 18.23 15.43
N ALA A 4 17.48 18.16 14.74
CA ALA A 4 16.35 17.38 15.19
C ALA A 4 16.79 15.92 15.20
N GLU A 5 16.98 15.34 16.37
CA GLU A 5 17.07 13.89 16.53
C GLU A 5 15.72 13.31 16.14
N TYR A 6 15.71 12.59 15.05
CA TYR A 6 14.59 11.75 14.67
C TYR A 6 14.48 10.67 15.74
N VAL A 7 13.53 10.82 16.64
CA VAL A 7 13.16 9.73 17.55
C VAL A 7 12.42 8.70 16.69
N ALA A 8 13.18 7.81 16.08
CA ALA A 8 12.63 6.57 15.57
C ALA A 8 12.02 5.84 16.76
N GLY A 9 10.68 5.88 16.86
CA GLY A 9 9.97 5.04 17.82
C GLY A 9 10.50 3.62 17.64
N HIS A 10 10.87 2.95 18.71
CA HIS A 10 11.21 1.54 18.68
C HIS A 10 9.97 0.77 18.19
N ILE A 11 9.95 0.48 16.88
CA ILE A 11 9.09 -0.57 16.36
C ILE A 11 9.70 -1.84 16.96
N GLN A 12 9.02 -2.44 17.92
CA GLN A 12 9.43 -3.74 18.42
C GLN A 12 9.31 -4.70 17.23
N ASP A 13 10.44 -5.23 16.80
CA ASP A 13 10.53 -6.31 15.79
C ASP A 13 10.01 -7.65 16.37
N GLU A 14 8.96 -7.61 17.18
CA GLU A 14 8.28 -8.82 17.63
C GLU A 14 7.50 -9.39 16.45
N VAL A 15 8.00 -10.49 15.93
CA VAL A 15 7.34 -11.29 14.90
C VAL A 15 6.06 -11.88 15.51
N ALA A 16 4.94 -11.25 15.25
CA ALA A 16 3.64 -11.84 15.53
C ALA A 16 3.38 -12.92 14.47
N GLY A 17 3.26 -14.13 14.84
CA GLY A 17 2.80 -15.32 14.14
C GLY A 17 2.96 -15.43 12.60
N ASN A 18 2.88 -16.64 12.09
CA ASN A 18 2.81 -16.87 10.63
C ASN A 18 1.40 -16.54 10.12
N VAL A 19 1.32 -15.87 8.97
CA VAL A 19 0.07 -15.75 8.23
C VAL A 19 -0.43 -17.14 7.89
N PHE A 20 -1.70 -17.41 8.20
CA PHE A 20 -2.35 -18.62 7.70
C PHE A 20 -2.63 -18.43 6.21
N MET A 21 -1.85 -19.09 5.36
CA MET A 21 -2.04 -19.04 3.91
C MET A 21 -3.10 -20.07 3.49
N GLU A 22 -4.21 -19.56 2.94
CA GLU A 22 -5.20 -20.40 2.27
C GLU A 22 -4.67 -20.87 0.91
N LYS A 23 -5.13 -22.03 0.45
CA LYS A 23 -4.72 -22.55 -0.86
C LYS A 23 -5.33 -21.69 -1.97
N ILE A 24 -4.49 -21.19 -2.88
CA ILE A 24 -4.94 -20.48 -4.08
C ILE A 24 -5.67 -21.47 -5.01
N ASP A 25 -6.78 -21.03 -5.60
CA ASP A 25 -7.44 -21.75 -6.68
C ASP A 25 -6.51 -21.84 -7.89
N GLU A 26 -6.18 -23.06 -8.33
CA GLU A 26 -5.26 -23.34 -9.44
C GLU A 26 -5.78 -22.79 -10.79
N GLU A 27 -7.09 -22.56 -10.93
CA GLU A 27 -7.70 -21.96 -12.12
C GLU A 27 -7.67 -20.41 -12.10
N ARG A 28 -7.26 -19.78 -10.99
CA ARG A 28 -7.25 -18.32 -10.84
C ARG A 28 -6.28 -17.67 -11.82
N LYS A 29 -6.80 -16.80 -12.67
CA LYS A 29 -6.02 -16.04 -13.64
C LYS A 29 -5.74 -14.64 -13.08
N TYR A 30 -4.47 -14.26 -13.11
CA TYR A 30 -4.03 -12.93 -12.67
C TYR A 30 -3.76 -12.00 -13.85
N PRO A 31 -4.11 -10.69 -13.76
CA PRO A 31 -3.68 -9.71 -14.73
C PRO A 31 -2.15 -9.69 -14.81
N LYS A 32 -1.60 -9.64 -16.02
CA LYS A 32 -0.15 -9.53 -16.21
C LYS A 32 0.29 -8.09 -16.02
N ILE A 33 1.38 -7.90 -15.28
CA ILE A 33 2.07 -6.60 -15.22
C ILE A 33 2.72 -6.37 -16.59
N SER A 34 2.52 -5.17 -17.16
CA SER A 34 3.26 -4.70 -18.32
C SER A 34 4.75 -4.56 -17.96
N PHE A 35 5.62 -4.57 -18.98
CA PHE A 35 7.05 -4.35 -18.77
C PHE A 35 7.27 -3.01 -18.05
N VAL A 36 8.07 -3.03 -16.98
CA VAL A 36 8.45 -1.87 -16.18
C VAL A 36 9.95 -1.64 -16.37
N GLU A 37 10.33 -0.45 -16.86
CA GLU A 37 11.76 -0.09 -17.07
C GLU A 37 12.47 0.15 -15.73
N ASP A 38 11.81 0.87 -14.81
CA ASP A 38 12.36 1.18 -13.49
C ASP A 38 12.07 0.04 -12.52
N ARG A 39 13.00 -0.90 -12.43
CA ARG A 39 12.88 -2.09 -11.58
C ARG A 39 14.21 -2.50 -10.97
N PHE A 40 14.14 -2.94 -9.72
CA PHE A 40 15.17 -3.73 -9.07
C PHE A 40 14.70 -5.19 -8.93
N HIS A 41 15.58 -6.16 -9.17
CA HIS A 41 15.24 -7.57 -9.10
C HIS A 41 16.48 -8.43 -8.85
N ASN A 42 16.44 -9.31 -7.86
CA ASN A 42 17.56 -10.18 -7.44
C ASN A 42 17.37 -11.66 -7.78
N ASP A 43 16.45 -12.04 -8.65
CA ASP A 43 16.16 -13.42 -9.06
C ASP A 43 15.68 -14.38 -7.95
N SER A 44 15.25 -13.87 -6.80
CA SER A 44 14.71 -14.69 -5.71
C SER A 44 13.19 -14.70 -5.69
N VAL A 45 12.58 -13.53 -5.90
CA VAL A 45 11.13 -13.35 -5.91
C VAL A 45 10.76 -12.39 -7.04
N ALA A 46 9.74 -12.73 -7.80
CA ALA A 46 9.17 -11.85 -8.83
C ALA A 46 7.76 -11.42 -8.45
N ILE A 47 7.43 -10.14 -8.69
CA ILE A 47 6.05 -9.65 -8.64
C ILE A 47 5.40 -10.00 -9.99
N ARG A 48 4.36 -10.83 -9.95
CA ARG A 48 3.66 -11.34 -11.16
C ARG A 48 2.44 -10.53 -11.52
N SER A 49 1.74 -10.02 -10.48
CA SER A 49 0.52 -9.24 -10.68
C SER A 49 0.34 -8.22 -9.56
N LEU A 50 -0.28 -7.11 -9.91
CA LEU A 50 -0.85 -6.14 -8.98
C LEU A 50 -2.15 -5.63 -9.60
N PHE A 51 -3.24 -5.66 -8.83
CA PHE A 51 -4.53 -5.18 -9.26
C PHE A 51 -5.41 -4.80 -8.07
N PHE A 52 -6.49 -4.09 -8.35
CA PHE A 52 -7.44 -3.62 -7.33
C PHE A 52 -8.81 -4.24 -7.57
N THR A 53 -9.51 -4.55 -6.49
CA THR A 53 -10.92 -4.92 -6.52
C THR A 53 -11.73 -4.05 -5.56
N ASP A 54 -13.02 -3.92 -5.84
CA ASP A 54 -13.98 -3.36 -4.90
C ASP A 54 -14.40 -4.39 -3.83
N SER A 55 -15.35 -4.01 -2.97
CA SER A 55 -15.89 -4.88 -1.92
C SER A 55 -16.63 -6.12 -2.43
N GLU A 56 -16.99 -6.15 -3.72
CA GLU A 56 -17.67 -7.27 -4.40
C GLU A 56 -16.68 -8.14 -5.22
N ASP A 57 -15.37 -7.95 -5.01
CA ASP A 57 -14.27 -8.61 -5.74
C ASP A 57 -14.21 -8.31 -7.25
N LYS A 58 -14.88 -7.25 -7.68
CA LYS A 58 -14.83 -6.80 -9.07
C LYS A 58 -13.59 -5.95 -9.32
N ALA A 59 -12.83 -6.28 -10.36
CA ALA A 59 -11.63 -5.52 -10.74
C ALA A 59 -11.97 -4.06 -11.08
N VAL A 60 -11.17 -3.13 -10.55
CA VAL A 60 -11.34 -1.68 -10.74
C VAL A 60 -9.98 -1.02 -11.03
N ASN A 61 -10.01 0.05 -11.82
CA ASN A 61 -8.87 0.93 -12.09
C ASN A 61 -9.13 2.39 -11.71
N ARG A 62 -10.29 2.65 -11.10
CA ARG A 62 -10.70 3.95 -10.57
C ARG A 62 -11.22 3.76 -9.16
N LEU A 63 -10.67 4.52 -8.22
CA LEU A 63 -11.04 4.45 -6.81
C LEU A 63 -11.73 5.75 -6.37
N TYR A 64 -12.72 5.62 -5.52
CA TYR A 64 -13.41 6.73 -4.88
C TYR A 64 -13.02 6.79 -3.41
N VAL A 65 -12.72 7.96 -2.89
CA VAL A 65 -12.41 8.13 -1.47
C VAL A 65 -13.56 7.65 -0.57
N ASP A 66 -13.26 7.28 0.66
CA ASP A 66 -14.22 6.75 1.65
C ASP A 66 -14.88 5.41 1.24
N LYS A 67 -14.37 4.72 0.22
CA LYS A 67 -14.81 3.39 -0.19
C LYS A 67 -13.76 2.34 0.18
N THR A 68 -14.24 1.11 0.40
CA THR A 68 -13.38 -0.03 0.71
C THR A 68 -12.94 -0.73 -0.57
N TYR A 69 -11.65 -1.03 -0.64
CA TYR A 69 -11.01 -1.71 -1.76
C TYR A 69 -10.05 -2.78 -1.25
N ARG A 70 -9.70 -3.70 -2.14
CA ARG A 70 -8.63 -4.66 -1.93
C ARG A 70 -7.55 -4.45 -2.97
N THR A 71 -6.31 -4.37 -2.52
CA THR A 71 -5.13 -4.44 -3.40
C THR A 71 -4.54 -5.82 -3.31
N HIS A 72 -4.35 -6.43 -4.46
CA HIS A 72 -3.80 -7.77 -4.61
C HIS A 72 -2.38 -7.68 -5.15
N VAL A 73 -1.41 -8.21 -4.41
CA VAL A 73 -0.03 -8.35 -4.85
C VAL A 73 0.29 -9.82 -4.96
N VAL A 74 0.59 -10.27 -6.18
CA VAL A 74 0.92 -11.68 -6.47
C VAL A 74 2.40 -11.82 -6.74
N ILE A 75 3.05 -12.67 -5.99
CA ILE A 75 4.49 -12.93 -6.10
C ILE A 75 4.74 -14.40 -6.46
N GLU A 76 5.86 -14.65 -7.11
CA GLU A 76 6.37 -16.00 -7.35
C GLU A 76 7.76 -16.12 -6.74
N CYS A 77 7.98 -17.17 -5.96
CA CYS A 77 9.25 -17.46 -5.34
C CYS A 77 10.08 -18.37 -6.25
N MET A 78 11.20 -17.87 -6.79
CA MET A 78 12.13 -18.67 -7.59
C MET A 78 13.15 -19.42 -6.74
N LYS A 79 13.23 -19.06 -5.46
CA LYS A 79 14.02 -19.71 -4.41
C LYS A 79 13.21 -19.72 -3.11
N ASP A 80 13.66 -20.50 -2.12
CA ASP A 80 13.12 -20.40 -0.76
C ASP A 80 13.38 -19.00 -0.22
N ALA A 81 12.32 -18.34 0.25
CA ALA A 81 12.34 -16.96 0.68
C ALA A 81 11.55 -16.81 1.99
N PRO A 82 12.19 -17.00 3.15
CA PRO A 82 11.56 -16.79 4.45
C PRO A 82 11.45 -15.31 4.79
N SER A 83 10.55 -14.97 5.69
CA SER A 83 10.38 -13.63 6.25
C SER A 83 10.19 -12.53 5.20
N LEU A 84 9.27 -12.75 4.27
CA LEU A 84 8.96 -11.80 3.22
C LEU A 84 8.15 -10.62 3.76
N ILE A 85 8.58 -9.41 3.37
CA ILE A 85 7.84 -8.17 3.52
C ILE A 85 7.37 -7.80 2.12
N VAL A 86 6.07 -7.91 1.88
CA VAL A 86 5.45 -7.58 0.60
C VAL A 86 4.62 -6.33 0.78
N GLY A 87 4.64 -5.42 -0.16
CA GLY A 87 3.86 -4.20 -0.06
C GLY A 87 3.66 -3.49 -1.38
N PHE A 88 2.80 -2.48 -1.33
CA PHE A 88 2.59 -1.57 -2.44
C PHE A 88 2.61 -0.13 -1.95
N VAL A 89 2.90 0.79 -2.85
CA VAL A 89 2.96 2.22 -2.60
C VAL A 89 2.11 2.96 -3.63
N LEU A 90 1.41 4.00 -3.19
CA LEU A 90 0.76 4.97 -4.06
C LEU A 90 1.60 6.24 -4.10
N GLU A 91 2.00 6.66 -5.29
CA GLU A 91 2.89 7.79 -5.54
C GLU A 91 2.20 8.84 -6.41
N ASN A 92 2.57 10.09 -6.23
CA ASN A 92 2.15 11.12 -7.18
C ASN A 92 2.99 11.04 -8.47
N ASN A 93 2.66 11.86 -9.46
CA ASN A 93 3.36 11.93 -10.75
C ASN A 93 4.83 12.41 -10.67
N LYS A 94 5.32 12.77 -9.48
CA LYS A 94 6.72 13.12 -9.20
C LYS A 94 7.46 12.02 -8.44
N GLY A 95 6.83 10.85 -8.24
CA GLY A 95 7.39 9.74 -7.49
C GLY A 95 7.42 9.97 -5.97
N LEU A 96 6.64 10.92 -5.44
CA LEU A 96 6.53 11.11 -4.00
C LEU A 96 5.44 10.18 -3.44
N PRO A 97 5.77 9.32 -2.47
CA PRO A 97 4.81 8.43 -1.86
C PRO A 97 3.76 9.20 -1.06
N LEU A 98 2.49 8.84 -1.23
CA LEU A 98 1.38 9.36 -0.43
C LEU A 98 1.08 8.43 0.74
N PHE A 99 1.06 7.13 0.47
CA PHE A 99 0.98 6.08 1.48
C PHE A 99 1.53 4.76 0.92
N ASP A 100 1.91 3.89 1.83
CA ASP A 100 2.30 2.51 1.57
C ASP A 100 1.60 1.57 2.55
N ILE A 101 1.44 0.33 2.13
CA ILE A 101 0.92 -0.75 2.96
C ILE A 101 1.80 -1.97 2.75
N ASN A 102 2.18 -2.64 3.83
CA ASN A 102 2.86 -3.93 3.76
C ASN A 102 2.43 -4.84 4.92
N ASN A 103 2.64 -6.14 4.77
CA ASN A 103 2.21 -7.13 5.76
C ASN A 103 2.90 -6.97 7.12
N PHE A 104 4.13 -6.49 7.17
CA PHE A 104 4.89 -6.37 8.41
C PHE A 104 4.42 -5.18 9.26
N ILE A 105 4.38 -3.96 8.69
CA ILE A 105 4.00 -2.74 9.43
C ILE A 105 2.55 -2.80 9.88
N ASN A 106 1.65 -3.23 9.01
CA ASN A 106 0.22 -3.10 9.24
C ASN A 106 -0.34 -4.19 10.17
N GLN A 107 0.24 -5.39 10.14
CA GLN A 107 -0.28 -6.52 10.94
C GLN A 107 0.81 -7.31 11.67
N GLY A 108 2.09 -7.03 11.44
CA GLY A 108 3.21 -7.78 12.03
C GLY A 108 3.30 -9.22 11.52
N GLU A 109 2.69 -9.51 10.36
CA GLU A 109 2.60 -10.86 9.83
C GLU A 109 3.81 -11.21 8.97
N VAL A 110 4.26 -12.48 9.09
CA VAL A 110 5.39 -13.00 8.31
C VAL A 110 4.86 -13.91 7.21
N VAL A 111 5.30 -13.64 5.99
CA VAL A 111 5.03 -14.48 4.82
C VAL A 111 6.29 -15.28 4.51
N ASN A 112 6.17 -16.60 4.39
CA ASN A 112 7.27 -17.48 4.01
C ASN A 112 6.95 -18.17 2.69
N GLY A 113 7.84 -18.02 1.72
CA GLY A 113 7.72 -18.65 0.41
C GLY A 113 8.70 -19.81 0.24
N LYS A 114 8.28 -20.86 -0.44
CA LYS A 114 9.12 -21.94 -0.95
C LYS A 114 9.36 -21.75 -2.44
N LYS A 115 10.42 -22.31 -2.96
CA LYS A 115 10.67 -22.32 -4.39
C LYS A 115 9.46 -22.84 -5.17
N ASN A 116 9.05 -22.09 -6.19
CA ASN A 116 7.89 -22.27 -7.06
C ASN A 116 6.53 -21.95 -6.42
N ASP A 117 6.49 -21.44 -5.19
CA ASP A 117 5.24 -20.95 -4.63
C ASP A 117 4.77 -19.69 -5.39
N ILE A 118 3.47 -19.63 -5.65
CA ILE A 118 2.75 -18.44 -6.03
C ILE A 118 1.97 -18.00 -4.80
N ILE A 119 2.22 -16.78 -4.32
CA ILE A 119 1.59 -16.24 -3.11
C ILE A 119 0.86 -14.97 -3.50
N GLU A 120 -0.42 -14.88 -3.14
CA GLU A 120 -1.23 -13.68 -3.26
C GLU A 120 -1.43 -13.07 -1.88
N ILE A 121 -1.06 -11.82 -1.73
CA ILE A 121 -1.30 -11.02 -0.53
C ILE A 121 -2.39 -10.01 -0.86
N VAL A 122 -3.43 -9.97 -0.02
CA VAL A 122 -4.59 -9.09 -0.20
C VAL A 122 -4.64 -8.08 0.93
N TYR A 123 -4.65 -6.80 0.58
CA TYR A 123 -4.77 -5.69 1.52
C TYR A 123 -6.16 -5.07 1.40
N GLU A 124 -6.99 -5.20 2.42
CA GLU A 124 -8.29 -4.53 2.48
C GLU A 124 -8.17 -3.24 3.29
N TYR A 125 -8.64 -2.13 2.73
CA TYR A 125 -8.60 -0.82 3.37
C TYR A 125 -9.68 0.10 2.82
N THR A 126 -10.05 1.11 3.61
CA THR A 126 -10.86 2.24 3.13
C THR A 126 -9.93 3.31 2.59
N LEU A 127 -10.15 3.72 1.32
CA LEU A 127 -9.31 4.74 0.69
C LEU A 127 -9.46 6.08 1.43
N PRO A 128 -8.37 6.65 1.96
CA PRO A 128 -8.42 7.93 2.64
C PRO A 128 -8.78 9.06 1.67
N ARG A 129 -9.20 10.20 2.22
CA ARG A 129 -9.54 11.38 1.42
C ARG A 129 -8.29 12.05 0.89
N ILE A 130 -7.83 11.58 -0.25
CA ILE A 130 -6.73 12.17 -1.02
C ILE A 130 -7.25 12.98 -2.20
N MET A 131 -6.42 13.86 -2.73
CA MET A 131 -6.77 14.74 -3.85
C MET A 131 -7.12 13.94 -5.11
N ASN A 132 -8.06 14.47 -5.91
CA ASN A 132 -8.31 13.93 -7.25
C ASN A 132 -7.02 13.86 -8.07
N GLY A 133 -6.87 12.79 -8.82
CA GLY A 133 -5.74 12.71 -9.73
C GLY A 133 -5.48 11.31 -10.24
N VAL A 134 -4.48 11.23 -11.11
CA VAL A 134 -3.88 9.97 -11.53
C VAL A 134 -2.60 9.78 -10.73
N TYR A 135 -2.49 8.64 -10.10
CA TYR A 135 -1.38 8.26 -9.26
C TYR A 135 -0.65 7.05 -9.84
N LEU A 136 0.62 6.94 -9.54
CA LEU A 136 1.41 5.77 -9.89
C LEU A 136 1.38 4.76 -8.76
N VAL A 137 1.31 3.50 -9.10
CA VAL A 137 1.36 2.40 -8.13
C VAL A 137 2.68 1.67 -8.30
N GLY A 138 3.41 1.50 -7.20
CA GLY A 138 4.59 0.66 -7.13
C GLY A 138 4.36 -0.53 -6.19
N ALA A 139 5.19 -1.57 -6.31
CA ALA A 139 5.21 -2.68 -5.38
C ALA A 139 6.62 -3.15 -5.09
N ALA A 140 6.83 -3.65 -3.88
CA ALA A 140 8.12 -4.10 -3.42
C ALA A 140 8.02 -5.38 -2.60
N VAL A 141 9.08 -6.17 -2.64
CA VAL A 141 9.29 -7.33 -1.79
C VAL A 141 10.66 -7.23 -1.16
N GLY A 142 10.68 -7.23 0.16
CA GLY A 142 11.89 -7.35 0.98
C GLY A 142 11.92 -8.68 1.72
N GLN A 143 13.06 -9.01 2.31
CA GLN A 143 13.24 -10.18 3.16
C GLN A 143 13.92 -9.77 4.47
N GLY A 144 13.35 -10.14 5.60
CA GLY A 144 13.87 -9.81 6.92
C GLY A 144 12.84 -9.15 7.83
N THR A 145 13.26 -8.09 8.55
CA THR A 145 12.38 -7.27 9.40
C THR A 145 12.29 -5.85 8.86
N GLN A 146 11.35 -5.05 9.35
CA GLN A 146 11.20 -3.66 8.89
C GLN A 146 12.47 -2.83 9.11
N SER A 147 13.17 -3.06 10.22
CA SER A 147 14.40 -2.35 10.57
C SER A 147 15.65 -2.90 9.87
N LYS A 148 15.62 -4.17 9.44
CA LYS A 148 16.75 -4.84 8.80
C LYS A 148 16.27 -5.83 7.75
N HIS A 149 16.16 -5.38 6.51
CA HIS A 149 15.75 -6.21 5.39
C HIS A 149 16.65 -6.01 4.18
N GLU A 150 16.66 -7.03 3.33
CA GLU A 150 17.22 -6.97 1.99
C GLU A 150 16.08 -6.77 0.99
N MET A 151 16.24 -5.84 0.05
CA MET A 151 15.28 -5.65 -1.03
C MET A 151 15.48 -6.76 -2.07
N LEU A 152 14.43 -7.54 -2.33
CA LEU A 152 14.45 -8.62 -3.31
C LEU A 152 13.97 -8.16 -4.69
N THR A 153 12.89 -7.38 -4.69
CA THR A 153 12.37 -6.77 -5.94
C THR A 153 11.63 -5.49 -5.62
N TRP A 154 11.75 -4.51 -6.51
CA TRP A 154 11.01 -3.26 -6.45
C TRP A 154 10.64 -2.83 -7.86
N LEU A 155 9.36 -2.60 -8.08
CA LEU A 155 8.81 -2.11 -9.33
C LEU A 155 8.14 -0.76 -9.08
N HIS A 156 8.62 0.28 -9.77
CA HIS A 156 8.01 1.61 -9.72
C HIS A 156 7.03 1.80 -10.86
N GLY A 157 5.92 2.52 -10.61
CA GLY A 157 4.98 2.91 -11.65
C GLY A 157 4.41 1.74 -12.46
N ILE A 158 4.08 0.64 -11.80
CA ILE A 158 3.53 -0.57 -12.45
C ILE A 158 2.27 -0.25 -13.25
N MET A 159 1.45 0.64 -12.71
CA MET A 159 0.20 1.06 -13.31
C MET A 159 -0.20 2.47 -12.85
N GLU A 160 -1.05 3.10 -13.64
CA GLU A 160 -1.75 4.31 -13.27
C GLU A 160 -3.08 3.96 -12.60
N LEU A 161 -3.42 4.69 -11.53
CA LEU A 161 -4.64 4.54 -10.77
C LEU A 161 -5.33 5.90 -10.66
N GLU A 162 -6.57 5.98 -11.15
CA GLU A 162 -7.38 7.19 -11.01
C GLU A 162 -8.05 7.21 -9.63
N VAL A 163 -7.88 8.31 -8.90
CA VAL A 163 -8.57 8.57 -7.64
C VAL A 163 -9.55 9.72 -7.82
N VAL A 164 -10.80 9.49 -7.39
CA VAL A 164 -11.89 10.46 -7.44
C VAL A 164 -12.29 10.86 -6.02
N ASN A 165 -12.16 12.15 -5.73
CA ASN A 165 -12.70 12.78 -4.53
C ASN A 165 -13.67 13.88 -4.97
N GLN A 166 -14.95 13.78 -4.58
CA GLN A 166 -15.97 14.76 -4.93
C GLN A 166 -15.94 16.02 -4.06
N GLY A 167 -15.10 16.03 -3.01
CA GLY A 167 -14.88 17.19 -2.15
C GLY A 167 -13.96 18.23 -2.80
N TYR A 168 -13.92 19.43 -2.22
CA TYR A 168 -12.96 20.47 -2.57
C TYR A 168 -11.63 20.20 -1.89
N ASN A 169 -10.59 19.88 -2.65
CA ASN A 169 -9.25 19.58 -2.14
C ASN A 169 -8.22 20.59 -2.62
N SER A 170 -7.64 21.31 -1.69
CA SER A 170 -6.48 22.19 -1.93
C SER A 170 -5.13 21.53 -1.55
N SER A 171 -5.16 20.33 -0.99
CA SER A 171 -3.99 19.58 -0.49
C SER A 171 -4.09 18.11 -0.83
N TYR A 172 -2.97 17.38 -0.75
CA TYR A 172 -2.93 15.95 -1.05
C TYR A 172 -3.80 15.10 -0.13
N ILE A 173 -3.96 15.49 1.13
CA ILE A 173 -4.74 14.76 2.13
C ILE A 173 -5.75 15.70 2.77
N GLU A 174 -7.01 15.30 2.80
CA GLU A 174 -8.07 15.96 3.54
C GLU A 174 -8.21 15.30 4.91
N ILE A 175 -8.15 16.13 5.96
CA ILE A 175 -8.34 15.67 7.33
C ILE A 175 -9.77 16.05 7.77
N PRO A 176 -10.67 15.09 7.96
CA PRO A 176 -11.99 15.34 8.51
C PRO A 176 -11.86 15.99 9.89
N SER A 177 -12.46 17.17 10.06
CA SER A 177 -12.36 17.91 11.32
C SER A 177 -13.68 18.56 11.71
N LYS A 178 -13.88 18.73 13.01
CA LYS A 178 -14.97 19.53 13.57
C LYS A 178 -14.40 20.88 13.98
N ILE A 179 -15.02 21.96 13.51
CA ILE A 179 -14.59 23.31 13.79
C ILE A 179 -15.52 23.91 14.85
N ARG A 180 -14.95 24.58 15.85
CA ARG A 180 -15.67 25.44 16.81
C ARG A 180 -15.02 26.79 16.79
N ALA A 181 -15.82 27.84 16.62
CA ALA A 181 -15.35 29.23 16.68
C ALA A 181 -15.81 29.89 17.96
N PHE A 182 -14.93 30.69 18.58
CA PHE A 182 -15.21 31.46 19.78
C PHE A 182 -14.86 32.91 19.50
N SER A 183 -15.69 33.83 19.97
CA SER A 183 -15.48 35.26 19.86
C SER A 183 -15.74 35.95 21.21
N ASN A 184 -15.01 37.02 21.52
CA ASN A 184 -15.29 37.88 22.63
C ASN A 184 -16.44 38.88 22.34
N ARG A 185 -16.98 38.89 21.13
CA ARG A 185 -18.16 39.66 20.75
C ARG A 185 -19.41 38.83 21.03
N GLN A 186 -20.42 39.43 21.68
CA GLN A 186 -21.73 38.79 21.95
C GLN A 186 -22.66 38.81 20.71
N GLU A 187 -22.17 38.67 19.50
CA GLU A 187 -23.02 38.60 18.33
C GLU A 187 -23.32 37.11 18.01
N ASN A 188 -24.62 36.82 17.80
CA ASN A 188 -25.08 35.47 17.39
C ASN A 188 -24.41 35.10 16.07
N VAL A 189 -23.53 34.13 16.12
CA VAL A 189 -22.97 33.47 14.90
C VAL A 189 -24.03 32.56 14.36
N MET A 190 -24.74 32.95 13.31
CA MET A 190 -25.55 32.01 12.53
C MET A 190 -24.61 31.08 11.77
N PHE A 191 -24.69 29.80 12.06
CA PHE A 191 -24.06 28.78 11.23
C PHE A 191 -24.92 28.56 9.99
N LEU A 192 -24.36 28.75 8.81
CA LEU A 192 -24.90 28.36 7.53
C LEU A 192 -24.63 26.87 7.29
#